data_5e0665f6e274f7565c5f6959d1d14a9f
#
_entry.id   5e0665f6e274f7565c5f6959d1d14a9f
#
_cell.length_a   1.000
_cell.length_b   1.000
_cell.length_c   1.000
_cell.angle_alpha   90.00
_cell.angle_beta   90.00
_cell.angle_gamma   90.00
#
_symmetry.space_group_name_H-M   'P 1'
#
loop_
_entity.id
_entity.type
_entity.pdbx_description
1 polymer ?
#
loop_
_entity_poly.entity_id
_entity_poly.type
_entity_poly.pdbx_seq_one_letter_code
_entity_poly.pdbx_strand_id
1 'polypeptide(L)' 'MIFEGIREVVCEQLGVEESEVTLETTFEDLGADSLDLFQVVIEIEEKFGIQLEDAENIKSIKDAVDYVEKKKNN' A
#
# COMPACT_ATOMS: atom_id res chain seq x y z
N MET A 1 8.80 9.14 5.19
CA MET A 1 8.00 9.46 4.00
C MET A 1 6.92 8.42 3.79
N ILE A 2 5.81 8.84 3.22
CA ILE A 2 4.67 7.95 3.01
C ILE A 2 5.03 6.75 2.13
N PHE A 3 5.71 7.00 1.02
CA PHE A 3 6.11 5.93 0.12
C PHE A 3 6.96 4.87 0.84
N GLU A 4 7.94 5.31 1.61
CA GLU A 4 8.81 4.38 2.33
C GLU A 4 8.05 3.54 3.33
N GLY A 5 7.10 4.15 4.03
CA GLY A 5 6.26 3.43 4.97
C GLY A 5 5.39 2.39 4.30
N ILE A 6 4.82 2.74 3.16
CA ILE A 6 4.00 1.81 2.39
C ILE A 6 4.86 0.68 1.84
N ARG A 7 6.05 1.01 1.31
CA ARG A 7 6.97 -0.01 0.81
C ARG A 7 7.34 -1.01 1.90
N GLU A 8 7.60 -0.52 3.09
CA GLU A 8 7.94 -1.37 4.22
C GLU A 8 6.80 -2.35 4.53
N VAL A 9 5.57 -1.84 4.58
CA VAL A 9 4.40 -2.68 4.83
C VAL A 9 4.25 -3.74 3.73
N VAL A 10 4.37 -3.33 2.47
CA VAL A 10 4.23 -4.23 1.34
C VAL A 10 5.29 -5.33 1.38
N CYS A 11 6.53 -4.96 1.67
CA CYS A 11 7.61 -5.95 1.74
C CYS A 11 7.37 -6.96 2.85
N GLU A 12 6.89 -6.51 4.00
CA GLU A 12 6.60 -7.41 5.11
C GLU A 12 5.43 -8.33 4.82
N GLN A 13 4.36 -7.79 4.25
CA GLN A 13 3.15 -8.58 4.03
C GLN A 13 3.26 -9.53 2.85
N LEU A 14 3.96 -9.11 1.79
CA LEU A 14 4.04 -9.91 0.57
C LEU A 14 5.35 -10.67 0.43
N GLY A 15 6.33 -10.39 1.29
CA GLY A 15 7.61 -11.08 1.21
C GLY A 15 8.43 -10.72 -0.02
N VAL A 16 8.28 -9.49 -0.52
CA VAL A 16 9.02 -9.01 -1.68
C VAL A 16 10.13 -8.09 -1.23
N GLU A 17 11.09 -7.85 -2.12
CA GLU A 17 12.22 -6.96 -1.82
C GLU A 17 11.87 -5.51 -2.14
N GLU A 18 12.55 -4.59 -1.44
CA GLU A 18 12.32 -3.16 -1.64
C GLU A 18 12.52 -2.73 -3.09
N SER A 19 13.48 -3.33 -3.78
CA SER A 19 13.74 -2.99 -5.18
C SER A 19 12.59 -3.33 -6.11
N GLU A 20 11.70 -4.20 -5.69
CA GLU A 20 10.54 -4.57 -6.49
C GLU A 20 9.37 -3.62 -6.31
N VAL A 21 9.44 -2.73 -5.31
CA VAL A 21 8.34 -1.83 -4.96
C VAL A 21 8.66 -0.41 -5.39
N THR A 22 8.03 0.02 -6.48
CA THR A 22 8.15 1.39 -6.98
C THR A 22 6.76 1.99 -7.09
N LEU A 23 6.67 3.27 -7.37
CA LEU A 23 5.37 3.94 -7.53
C LEU A 23 4.53 3.33 -8.65
N GLU A 24 5.19 2.84 -9.70
CA GLU A 24 4.49 2.28 -10.84
C GLU A 24 4.12 0.80 -10.68
N THR A 25 4.68 0.16 -9.66
CA THR A 25 4.40 -1.25 -9.40
C THR A 25 2.95 -1.41 -8.95
N THR A 26 2.27 -2.42 -9.51
CA THR A 26 0.93 -2.75 -9.07
C THR A 26 0.99 -3.90 -8.07
N PHE A 27 -0.06 -4.03 -7.27
CA PHE A 27 -0.14 -5.16 -6.36
C PHE A 27 -0.25 -6.48 -7.11
N GLU A 28 -0.89 -6.44 -8.29
CA GLU A 28 -0.96 -7.61 -9.15
C GLU A 28 0.42 -8.04 -9.62
N ASP A 29 1.27 -7.08 -9.96
CA ASP A 29 2.65 -7.35 -10.37
C ASP A 29 3.42 -8.06 -9.26
N LEU A 30 3.07 -7.79 -8.01
CA LEU A 30 3.71 -8.40 -6.86
C LEU A 30 3.08 -9.73 -6.46
N GLY A 31 2.09 -10.19 -7.21
CA GLY A 31 1.43 -11.44 -6.94
C GLY A 31 0.42 -11.40 -5.80
N ALA A 32 -0.02 -10.22 -5.42
CA ALA A 32 -0.99 -10.06 -4.34
C ALA A 32 -2.40 -10.31 -4.84
N ASP A 33 -3.14 -11.15 -4.12
CA ASP A 33 -4.55 -11.34 -4.41
C ASP A 33 -5.37 -10.41 -3.49
N SER A 34 -6.69 -10.56 -3.51
CA SER A 34 -7.57 -9.69 -2.72
C SER A 34 -7.31 -9.78 -1.22
N LEU A 35 -7.03 -10.95 -0.72
CA LEU A 35 -6.74 -11.13 0.71
C LEU A 35 -5.43 -10.46 1.08
N ASP A 36 -4.42 -10.61 0.24
CA ASP A 36 -3.13 -9.97 0.46
C ASP A 36 -3.27 -8.46 0.47
N LEU A 37 -4.06 -7.94 -0.49
CA LEU A 37 -4.29 -6.51 -0.57
C LEU A 37 -5.01 -5.99 0.69
N PHE A 38 -5.99 -6.73 1.18
CA PHE A 38 -6.69 -6.34 2.42
C PHE A 38 -5.73 -6.28 3.60
N GLN A 39 -4.82 -7.25 3.70
CA GLN A 39 -3.84 -7.25 4.79
C GLN A 39 -2.92 -6.04 4.69
N VAL A 40 -2.46 -5.72 3.48
CA VAL A 40 -1.63 -4.54 3.26
C VAL A 40 -2.39 -3.28 3.67
N VAL A 41 -3.65 -3.17 3.26
CA VAL A 41 -4.47 -2.00 3.57
C VAL A 41 -4.64 -1.84 5.08
N ILE A 42 -4.92 -2.93 5.79
CA ILE A 42 -5.08 -2.89 7.24
C ILE A 42 -3.80 -2.39 7.91
N GLU A 43 -2.66 -2.89 7.47
CA GLU A 43 -1.37 -2.47 8.03
C GLU A 43 -1.07 -1.01 7.74
N ILE A 44 -1.44 -0.53 6.55
CA ILE A 44 -1.28 0.88 6.19
C ILE A 44 -2.16 1.75 7.09
N GLU A 45 -3.40 1.32 7.31
CA GLU A 45 -4.31 2.05 8.19
C GLU A 45 -3.74 2.20 9.59
N GLU A 46 -3.20 1.12 10.13
CA GLU A 46 -2.62 1.13 11.47
C GLU A 46 -1.35 1.97 11.54
N LYS A 47 -0.51 1.85 10.52
CA LYS A 47 0.76 2.55 10.50
C LYS A 47 0.59 4.07 10.41
N PHE A 48 -0.36 4.51 9.61
CA PHE A 48 -0.57 5.95 9.37
C PHE A 48 -1.75 6.53 10.17
N GLY A 49 -2.50 5.71 10.86
CA GLY A 49 -3.63 6.17 11.67
C GLY A 49 -4.78 6.73 10.85
N ILE A 50 -5.07 6.10 9.72
CA ILE A 50 -6.14 6.55 8.81
C ILE A 50 -7.03 5.38 8.46
N GLN A 51 -8.14 5.67 7.77
CA GLN A 51 -9.02 4.63 7.22
C GLN A 51 -9.01 4.69 5.70
N LEU A 52 -8.86 3.55 5.08
CA LEU A 52 -8.89 3.42 3.62
C LEU A 52 -10.22 2.79 3.23
N GLU A 53 -11.13 3.60 2.71
CA GLU A 53 -12.48 3.15 2.42
C GLU A 53 -12.64 2.51 1.04
N ASP A 54 -11.79 2.87 0.10
CA ASP A 54 -11.86 2.40 -1.27
C ASP A 54 -10.69 1.49 -1.63
N ALA A 55 -10.43 0.51 -0.78
CA ALA A 55 -9.30 -0.41 -0.98
C ALA A 55 -9.32 -1.07 -2.37
N GLU A 56 -10.50 -1.37 -2.88
CA GLU A 56 -10.63 -2.01 -4.18
C GLU A 56 -10.18 -1.13 -5.34
N ASN A 57 -10.06 0.18 -5.11
CA ASN A 57 -9.58 1.12 -6.13
C ASN A 57 -8.08 1.34 -6.05
N ILE A 58 -7.44 0.74 -5.06
CA ILE A 58 -5.99 0.85 -4.88
C ILE A 58 -5.34 -0.29 -5.65
N LYS A 59 -4.80 0.00 -6.82
CA LYS A 59 -4.22 -1.02 -7.69
C LYS A 59 -2.70 -0.95 -7.75
N SER A 60 -2.15 0.25 -7.61
CA SER A 60 -0.70 0.44 -7.66
C SER A 60 -0.19 1.01 -6.35
N ILE A 61 1.12 0.95 -6.18
CA ILE A 61 1.76 1.55 -5.01
C ILE A 61 1.48 3.05 -4.98
N LYS A 62 1.50 3.70 -6.15
CA LYS A 62 1.19 5.12 -6.25
C LYS A 62 -0.22 5.42 -5.76
N ASP A 63 -1.19 4.58 -6.10
CA ASP A 63 -2.57 4.77 -5.64
C ASP A 63 -2.63 4.78 -4.11
N ALA A 64 -1.90 3.86 -3.49
CA ALA A 64 -1.85 3.80 -2.04
C ALA A 64 -1.19 5.04 -1.43
N VAL A 65 -0.10 5.47 -2.02
CA VAL A 65 0.62 6.67 -1.56
C VAL A 65 -0.28 7.89 -1.68
N ASP A 66 -0.91 8.07 -2.84
CA ASP A 66 -1.79 9.20 -3.07
C ASP A 66 -2.96 9.23 -2.09
N TYR A 67 -3.54 8.06 -1.81
CA TYR A 67 -4.65 7.96 -0.89
C TYR A 67 -4.24 8.37 0.53
N VAL A 68 -3.12 7.84 1.00
CA VAL A 68 -2.61 8.18 2.33
C VAL A 68 -2.28 9.65 2.42
N GLU A 69 -1.63 10.18 1.39
CA GLU A 69 -1.26 11.58 1.33
C GLU A 69 -2.49 12.49 1.44
N LYS A 70 -3.53 12.16 0.68
CA LYS A 70 -4.78 12.90 0.70
C LYS A 70 -5.43 12.87 2.08
N LYS A 71 -5.46 11.71 2.71
CA LYS A 71 -6.06 11.55 4.03
C LYS A 71 -5.27 12.31 5.10
N LYS A 72 -3.95 12.30 5.01
CA LYS A 72 -3.11 12.98 5.99
C LYS A 72 -3.16 14.49 5.84
N ASN A 73 -3.43 15.00 4.66
CA ASN A 73 -3.48 16.43 4.39
C ASN A 73 -4.87 17.06 4.55
N ASN A 74 -5.83 16.28 4.93
CA ASN A 74 -7.19 16.80 5.16
C ASN A 74 -7.42 17.15 6.62
#